data_224ab03caabc62d95f79c99dbc2c80e3
#
_entry.id   224ab03caabc62d95f79c99dbc2c80e3
#
_cell.length_a   1.000
_cell.length_b   1.000
_cell.length_c   1.000
_cell.angle_alpha   90.00
_cell.angle_beta   90.00
_cell.angle_gamma   90.00
#
_symmetry.space_group_name_H-M   'P 1'
#
loop_
_entity.id
_entity.type
_entity.pdbx_description
1 polymer ?
#
loop_
_entity_poly.entity_id
_entity_poly.type
_entity_poly.pdbx_seq_one_letter_code
_entity_poly.pdbx_strand_id
1 'polypeptide(L)'
;VVYNNHAYSGPHSRVIDKTAGGRMMQTRQFYHDYLGSPDMNMAQIARGFGVDGEVVQSAEQLRAALTRARKATVEGKPYLIDAQVARVGVAWAEKPWIPPIRIAQERTRKV
;
A
#
# COMPACT_ATOMS: atom_id res chain seq x y z
N VAL A 1 -10.64 7.58 -4.78
CA VAL A 1 -9.51 7.81 -3.86
C VAL A 1 -8.68 6.55 -3.77
N VAL A 2 -7.37 6.65 -3.99
CA VAL A 2 -6.40 5.58 -3.81
C VAL A 2 -5.68 5.81 -2.49
N TYR A 3 -5.70 4.83 -1.60
CA TYR A 3 -4.89 4.83 -0.39
C TYR A 3 -3.52 4.25 -0.71
N ASN A 4 -2.59 5.14 -1.08
CA ASN A 4 -1.27 4.74 -1.54
C ASN A 4 -0.29 4.61 -0.37
N ASN A 5 -0.10 3.41 0.10
CA ASN A 5 0.89 3.06 1.13
C ASN A 5 2.20 2.50 0.55
N HIS A 6 2.38 2.59 -0.76
CA HIS A 6 3.54 2.06 -1.51
C HIS A 6 3.83 0.58 -1.26
N ALA A 7 2.82 -0.22 -0.87
CA ALA A 7 3.05 -1.62 -0.58
C ALA A 7 1.79 -2.49 -0.72
N TYR A 8 2.01 -3.77 -0.97
CA TYR A 8 1.01 -4.82 -0.84
C TYR A 8 1.00 -5.35 0.61
N SER A 9 0.45 -4.59 1.55
CA SER A 9 0.50 -4.92 2.97
C SER A 9 -0.22 -6.22 3.35
N GLY A 10 -1.31 -6.55 2.67
CA GLY A 10 -2.05 -7.80 2.88
C GLY A 10 -1.22 -9.04 2.49
N PRO A 11 -0.70 -9.15 1.25
CA PRO A 11 0.22 -10.22 0.88
C PRO A 11 1.44 -10.29 1.77
N HIS A 12 2.06 -9.14 2.09
CA HIS A 12 3.21 -9.07 2.99
C HIS A 12 2.94 -9.75 4.34
N SER A 13 1.83 -9.42 4.97
CA SER A 13 1.43 -10.05 6.24
C SER A 13 1.29 -11.55 6.13
N ARG A 14 0.67 -12.03 5.05
CA ARG A 14 0.47 -13.46 4.81
C ARG A 14 1.78 -14.21 4.61
N VAL A 15 2.74 -13.60 3.90
CA VAL A 15 4.07 -14.18 3.75
C VAL A 15 4.76 -14.31 5.09
N ILE A 16 4.71 -13.27 5.92
CA ILE A 16 5.28 -13.29 7.26
C ILE A 16 4.63 -14.41 8.11
N ASP A 17 3.29 -14.51 8.09
CA ASP A 17 2.55 -15.43 8.95
C ASP A 17 2.64 -16.90 8.48
N LYS A 18 2.77 -17.14 7.18
CA LYS A 18 2.61 -18.47 6.60
C LYS A 18 3.89 -19.08 6.03
N THR A 19 4.92 -18.28 5.76
CA THR A 19 6.17 -18.74 5.12
C THR A 19 7.40 -18.50 5.99
N ALA A 20 7.26 -18.70 7.29
CA ALA A 20 8.39 -18.60 8.22
C ALA A 20 9.52 -19.55 7.76
N GLY A 21 10.75 -19.03 7.77
CA GLY A 21 11.93 -19.75 7.28
C GLY A 21 12.17 -19.67 5.77
N GLY A 22 11.23 -19.09 5.01
CA GLY A 22 11.44 -18.79 3.59
C GLY A 22 12.55 -17.75 3.36
N ARG A 23 13.11 -17.72 2.15
CA ARG A 23 14.24 -16.83 1.80
C ARG A 23 13.94 -15.35 2.10
N MET A 24 12.73 -14.90 1.84
CA MET A 24 12.31 -13.52 2.12
C MET A 24 12.39 -13.17 3.61
N MET A 25 12.03 -14.12 4.47
CA MET A 25 12.12 -13.95 5.91
C MET A 25 13.58 -13.96 6.40
N GLN A 26 14.43 -14.77 5.77
CA GLN A 26 15.87 -14.83 6.09
C GLN A 26 16.59 -13.55 5.67
N THR A 27 16.31 -13.05 4.48
CA THR A 27 16.96 -11.86 3.92
C THR A 27 16.31 -10.55 4.33
N ARG A 28 15.07 -10.59 4.84
CA ARG A 28 14.20 -9.42 5.09
C ARG A 28 13.98 -8.54 3.86
N GLN A 29 14.08 -9.13 2.68
CA GLN A 29 13.90 -8.43 1.40
C GLN A 29 12.55 -8.81 0.81
N PHE A 30 11.62 -7.86 0.78
CA PHE A 30 10.24 -8.02 0.33
C PHE A 30 9.98 -7.18 -0.91
N TYR A 31 10.83 -7.33 -1.94
CA TYR A 31 10.79 -6.51 -3.15
C TYR A 31 9.45 -6.53 -3.88
N HIS A 32 8.78 -7.68 -3.92
CA HIS A 32 7.50 -7.83 -4.61
C HIS A 32 6.32 -7.23 -3.83
N ASP A 33 6.49 -6.93 -2.55
CA ASP A 33 5.46 -6.29 -1.73
C ASP A 33 5.65 -4.76 -1.66
N TYR A 34 6.81 -4.26 -2.10
CA TYR A 34 7.13 -2.85 -2.07
C TYR A 34 6.97 -2.20 -3.45
N LEU A 35 6.16 -1.15 -3.50
CA LEU A 35 5.79 -0.45 -4.72
C LEU A 35 6.40 0.97 -4.83
N GLY A 36 7.36 1.29 -3.99
CA GLY A 36 7.94 2.62 -3.88
C GLY A 36 9.33 2.77 -4.50
N SER A 37 9.75 1.88 -5.42
CA SER A 37 11.05 2.01 -6.09
C SER A 37 10.98 1.54 -7.55
N PRO A 38 10.78 2.45 -8.51
CA PRO A 38 10.45 3.87 -8.34
C PRO A 38 9.04 4.06 -7.76
N ASP A 39 8.82 5.22 -7.11
CA ASP A 39 7.50 5.57 -6.61
C ASP A 39 6.48 5.70 -7.73
N MET A 40 5.35 5.01 -7.59
CA MET A 40 4.24 5.13 -8.51
C MET A 40 3.40 6.36 -8.17
N ASN A 41 3.25 7.26 -9.14
CA ASN A 41 2.36 8.41 -9.06
C ASN A 41 1.03 8.06 -9.74
N MET A 42 0.04 7.66 -8.95
CA MET A 42 -1.27 7.24 -9.47
C MET A 42 -2.03 8.39 -10.14
N ALA A 43 -1.83 9.63 -9.67
CA ALA A 43 -2.43 10.80 -10.31
C ALA A 43 -1.84 11.05 -11.71
N GLN A 44 -0.55 10.83 -11.89
CA GLN A 44 0.08 10.95 -13.21
C GLN A 44 -0.38 9.84 -14.17
N ILE A 45 -0.51 8.63 -13.67
CA ILE A 45 -1.07 7.51 -14.44
C ILE A 45 -2.50 7.82 -14.88
N ALA A 46 -3.35 8.34 -13.99
CA ALA A 46 -4.72 8.74 -14.31
C ALA A 46 -4.76 9.80 -15.40
N ARG A 47 -3.88 10.80 -15.35
CA ARG A 47 -3.76 11.82 -16.41
C ARG A 47 -3.40 11.22 -17.75
N GLY A 48 -2.56 10.17 -17.79
CA GLY A 48 -2.26 9.43 -19.01
C GLY A 48 -3.49 8.77 -19.64
N PHE A 49 -4.52 8.49 -18.85
CA PHE A 49 -5.84 8.01 -19.31
C PHE A 49 -6.88 9.14 -19.51
N GLY A 50 -6.48 10.41 -19.44
CA GLY A 50 -7.38 11.54 -19.58
C GLY A 50 -8.23 11.84 -18.34
N VAL A 51 -7.85 11.32 -17.19
CA VAL A 51 -8.53 11.54 -15.90
C VAL A 51 -7.72 12.52 -15.06
N ASP A 52 -8.33 13.64 -14.66
CA ASP A 52 -7.69 14.57 -13.75
C ASP A 52 -7.47 13.96 -12.38
N GLY A 53 -6.39 14.37 -11.72
CA GLY A 53 -6.09 13.86 -10.39
C GLY A 53 -4.93 14.58 -9.74
N GLU A 54 -4.76 14.34 -8.44
CA GLU A 54 -3.72 14.94 -7.63
C GLU A 54 -3.22 14.01 -6.53
N VAL A 55 -1.99 14.26 -6.10
CA VAL A 55 -1.38 13.59 -4.94
C VAL A 55 -1.62 14.44 -3.70
N VAL A 56 -2.00 13.81 -2.59
CA VAL A 56 -2.23 14.46 -1.30
C VAL A 56 -1.47 13.74 -0.19
N GLN A 57 -0.88 14.51 0.73
CA GLN A 57 -0.02 14.02 1.80
C GLN A 57 -0.46 14.48 3.19
N SER A 58 -1.55 15.25 3.26
CA SER A 58 -2.11 15.71 4.53
C SER A 58 -3.64 15.70 4.52
N ALA A 59 -4.25 15.68 5.69
CA ALA A 59 -5.70 15.74 5.83
C ALA A 59 -6.29 17.05 5.26
N GLU A 60 -5.55 18.15 5.35
CA GLU A 60 -5.96 19.42 4.77
C GLU A 60 -5.99 19.37 3.24
N GLN A 61 -4.91 18.86 2.64
CA GLN A 61 -4.85 18.64 1.19
C GLN A 61 -5.95 17.69 0.72
N LEU A 62 -6.20 16.60 1.45
CA LEU A 62 -7.25 15.64 1.13
C LEU A 62 -8.64 16.31 1.13
N ARG A 63 -8.94 17.15 2.12
CA ARG A 63 -10.20 17.88 2.21
C ARG A 63 -10.42 18.80 1.00
N ALA A 64 -9.39 19.54 0.62
CA ALA A 64 -9.42 20.41 -0.56
C ALA A 64 -9.58 19.58 -1.86
N ALA A 65 -8.86 18.46 -1.98
CA ALA A 65 -8.95 17.56 -3.13
C ALA A 65 -10.35 16.94 -3.26
N LEU A 66 -10.97 16.52 -2.16
CA LEU A 66 -12.34 15.99 -2.16
C LEU A 66 -13.37 17.02 -2.66
N THR A 67 -13.16 18.30 -2.35
CA THR A 67 -14.00 19.38 -2.86
C THR A 67 -13.87 19.52 -4.39
N ARG A 68 -12.64 19.46 -4.92
CA ARG A 68 -12.39 19.48 -6.37
C ARG A 68 -12.96 18.26 -7.06
N ALA A 69 -12.72 17.07 -6.48
CA ALA A 69 -13.24 15.81 -7.02
C ALA A 69 -14.77 15.81 -7.08
N ARG A 70 -15.44 16.30 -6.02
CA ARG A 70 -16.91 16.44 -6.02
C ARG A 70 -17.38 17.35 -7.14
N LYS A 71 -16.73 18.49 -7.36
CA LYS A 71 -17.08 19.40 -8.45
C LYS A 71 -16.94 18.70 -9.81
N ALA A 72 -15.81 18.03 -10.05
CA ALA A 72 -15.59 17.29 -11.28
C ALA A 72 -16.66 16.21 -11.52
N THR A 73 -17.01 15.43 -10.48
CA THR A 73 -18.03 14.37 -10.61
C THR A 73 -19.43 14.92 -10.88
N VAL A 74 -19.79 16.07 -10.31
CA VAL A 74 -21.06 16.77 -10.64
C VAL A 74 -21.07 17.21 -12.11
N GLU A 75 -19.91 17.56 -12.67
CA GLU A 75 -19.75 17.89 -14.10
C GLU A 75 -19.65 16.63 -15.00
N GLY A 76 -19.83 15.43 -14.45
CA GLY A 76 -19.74 14.18 -15.19
C GLY A 76 -18.30 13.73 -15.52
N LYS A 77 -17.30 14.29 -14.85
CA LYS A 77 -15.88 13.97 -15.08
C LYS A 77 -15.34 13.10 -13.94
N PRO A 78 -14.59 12.05 -14.25
CA PRO A 78 -13.87 11.30 -13.22
C PRO A 78 -12.72 12.13 -12.63
N TYR A 79 -12.37 11.84 -11.38
CA TYR A 79 -11.26 12.49 -10.69
C TYR A 79 -10.55 11.50 -9.78
N LEU A 80 -9.22 11.45 -9.81
CA LEU A 80 -8.42 10.57 -8.97
C LEU A 80 -7.69 11.35 -7.87
N ILE A 81 -7.79 10.90 -6.64
CA ILE A 81 -6.99 11.39 -5.51
C ILE A 81 -6.05 10.28 -5.08
N ASP A 82 -4.75 10.50 -5.23
CA ASP A 82 -3.69 9.63 -4.73
C ASP A 82 -3.30 10.08 -3.32
N ALA A 83 -3.93 9.46 -2.32
CA ALA A 83 -3.69 9.79 -0.93
C ALA A 83 -2.50 8.98 -0.39
N GLN A 84 -1.39 9.65 -0.15
CA GLN A 84 -0.19 9.05 0.43
C GLN A 84 -0.42 8.75 1.91
N VAL A 85 -0.43 7.48 2.26
CA VAL A 85 -0.66 7.04 3.63
C VAL A 85 0.53 6.25 4.16
N ALA A 86 0.64 6.15 5.48
CA ALA A 86 1.69 5.36 6.09
C ALA A 86 1.61 3.90 5.63
N ARG A 87 2.77 3.29 5.36
CA ARG A 87 2.87 1.88 4.97
C ARG A 87 2.34 0.96 6.07
N VAL A 88 2.53 1.35 7.29
CA VAL A 88 2.06 0.64 8.49
C VAL A 88 1.11 1.55 9.25
N GLY A 89 -0.10 1.08 9.51
CA GLY A 89 -1.05 1.76 10.38
C GLY A 89 -0.63 1.68 11.84
N VAL A 90 -1.30 2.44 12.69
CA VAL A 90 -1.04 2.47 14.15
C VAL A 90 -1.08 1.06 14.76
N ALA A 91 -2.03 0.22 14.34
CA ALA A 91 -2.12 -1.17 14.77
C ALA A 91 -0.95 -2.07 14.33
N TRP A 92 -0.17 -1.63 13.31
CA TRP A 92 1.00 -2.33 12.81
C TRP A 92 2.31 -1.83 13.41
N ALA A 93 2.33 -0.58 13.89
CA ALA A 93 3.49 -0.02 14.58
C ALA A 93 3.81 -0.79 15.88
N GLU A 94 2.78 -1.36 16.50
CA GLU A 94 2.90 -2.16 17.73
C GLU A 94 3.21 -3.64 17.47
N LYS A 95 3.05 -4.12 16.23
CA LYS A 95 3.35 -5.50 15.86
C LYS A 95 4.70 -5.57 15.17
N PRO A 96 5.61 -6.42 15.64
CA PRO A 96 6.86 -6.65 14.91
C PRO A 96 6.52 -7.16 13.50
N TRP A 97 7.29 -6.70 12.50
CA TRP A 97 7.18 -7.21 11.13
C TRP A 97 7.35 -8.72 11.04
N ILE A 98 7.92 -9.31 12.05
CA ILE A 98 8.13 -10.74 12.21
C ILE A 98 7.30 -11.17 13.42
N PRO A 99 6.20 -11.89 13.26
CA PRO A 99 5.45 -12.41 14.38
C PRO A 99 6.30 -13.42 15.18
N PRO A 100 6.13 -13.48 16.50
CA PRO A 100 6.89 -14.40 17.35
C PRO A 100 6.54 -15.87 17.08
N ILE A 101 5.34 -16.16 16.59
CA ILE A 101 4.89 -17.52 16.24
C ILE A 101 4.78 -17.63 14.73
N ARG A 102 5.34 -18.69 14.16
CA ARG A 102 5.40 -18.93 12.71
C ARG A 102 4.91 -20.32 12.40
N ILE A 103 3.74 -20.41 11.80
CA ILE A 103 3.10 -21.69 11.45
C ILE A 103 4.00 -22.55 10.57
N ALA A 104 4.76 -21.94 9.67
CA ALA A 104 5.62 -22.70 8.76
C ALA A 104 6.88 -23.30 9.42
N GLN A 105 7.27 -22.84 10.61
CA GLN A 105 8.38 -23.46 11.36
C GLN A 105 8.04 -24.83 11.94
N GLU A 106 6.76 -25.08 12.17
CA GLU A 106 6.26 -26.35 12.71
C GLU A 106 6.04 -27.41 11.62
N ARG A 107 6.10 -27.01 10.34
CA ARG A 107 5.97 -27.92 9.23
C ARG A 107 7.31 -28.57 8.88
N THR A 108 7.60 -29.70 9.45
CA THR A 108 8.62 -30.60 8.93
C THR A 108 8.13 -31.18 7.61
N ARG A 109 8.69 -30.75 6.48
CA ARG A 109 8.59 -31.53 5.25
C ARG A 109 9.35 -32.82 5.49
N LYS A 110 8.63 -33.92 5.64
CA LYS A 110 9.22 -35.22 5.39
C LYS A 110 9.44 -35.28 3.87
N VAL A 111 10.68 -35.22 3.44
CA VAL A 111 11.10 -35.55 2.08
C VAL A 111 11.15 -37.06 1.99
#